data_82e9056d4d7aa4d4dedf51ff30dcd4e1
#
_entry.id   82e9056d4d7aa4d4dedf51ff30dcd4e1
#
_cell.length_a   1.000
_cell.length_b   1.000
_cell.length_c   1.000
_cell.angle_alpha   90.00
_cell.angle_beta   90.00
_cell.angle_gamma   90.00
#
_symmetry.space_group_name_H-M   'P 1'
#
loop_
_entity.id
_entity.type
_entity.pdbx_description
1 polymer ?
#
loop_
_entity_poly.entity_id
_entity_poly.type
_entity_poly.pdbx_seq_one_letter_code
_entity_poly.pdbx_strand_id
1 'polypeptide(L)'
;MNLKIRLAAMNFLEFAAWGAYLTSMGTYLMNIGLGSEIGWFYAVQGIVSIFMPALMGIIADRWIQAQRLLGFCHLFSGLFMFVAAYYALTQQAHIQFGILFTLYTISVAFYMPTLALSNSVAYNALTKAGMDTVKDFPPIRVFGTIGFICMMWIVDIMGFQPNQNQFIVSGICSIILFFYTFTLPKCDTHDDGEKKSVMDIFGLRAFALFRKKKMAIFFIFSMLLGVSLQITNGFANPFITSFKDIPEYANTFGVNHANILISLSQISETCCILLIPFFMKRYGIKNVMLIAMLAWVFRFGLFGFGNPGTGVWMFVLSMIVYGVAFDFFNISGFAVCRSDYKSGTSFKCTRSVYVDDQWYRGYSGDVICSGHCECPYSNDKWDGCY
;
A
#
# COMPACT_ATOMS: atom_id res chain seq x y z
N MET A 1 2.77 6.86 -27.91
CA MET A 1 1.83 6.45 -26.84
C MET A 1 1.63 7.64 -25.90
N ASN A 2 0.40 7.98 -25.55
CA ASN A 2 0.08 9.12 -24.69
C ASN A 2 0.79 8.97 -23.32
N LEU A 3 1.33 10.05 -22.75
CA LEU A 3 2.03 10.06 -21.48
C LEU A 3 1.19 9.41 -20.36
N LYS A 4 -0.11 9.76 -20.27
CA LYS A 4 -1.02 9.18 -19.27
C LYS A 4 -1.11 7.66 -19.37
N ILE A 5 -1.18 7.10 -20.56
CA ILE A 5 -1.24 5.66 -20.78
C ILE A 5 0.08 4.99 -20.31
N ARG A 6 1.23 5.64 -20.57
CA ARG A 6 2.53 5.12 -20.13
C ARG A 6 2.63 5.07 -18.61
N LEU A 7 2.18 6.14 -17.93
CA LEU A 7 2.18 6.20 -16.48
C LEU A 7 1.13 5.26 -15.86
N ALA A 8 -0.02 5.09 -16.50
CA ALA A 8 -1.04 4.12 -16.09
C ALA A 8 -0.53 2.67 -16.17
N ALA A 9 0.17 2.31 -17.25
CA ALA A 9 0.79 0.99 -17.39
C ALA A 9 1.89 0.76 -16.34
N MET A 10 2.70 1.77 -16.03
CA MET A 10 3.67 1.71 -14.94
C MET A 10 2.98 1.42 -13.60
N ASN A 11 1.93 2.18 -13.25
CA ASN A 11 1.18 1.95 -12.01
C ASN A 11 0.49 0.58 -12.00
N PHE A 12 -0.07 0.15 -13.12
CA PHE A 12 -0.66 -1.18 -13.24
C PHE A 12 0.36 -2.28 -12.89
N LEU A 13 1.55 -2.26 -13.50
CA LEU A 13 2.60 -3.26 -13.28
C LEU A 13 3.17 -3.18 -11.86
N GLU A 14 3.32 -1.97 -11.30
CA GLU A 14 3.76 -1.73 -9.93
C GLU A 14 2.91 -2.51 -8.93
N PHE A 15 1.61 -2.30 -8.99
CA PHE A 15 0.67 -2.95 -8.06
C PHE A 15 0.30 -4.37 -8.46
N ALA A 16 0.46 -4.75 -9.72
CA ALA A 16 0.34 -6.11 -10.18
C ALA A 16 1.37 -7.04 -9.51
N ALA A 17 2.62 -6.60 -9.40
CA ALA A 17 3.66 -7.34 -8.71
C ALA A 17 3.30 -7.62 -7.24
N TRP A 18 2.68 -6.67 -6.56
CA TRP A 18 2.26 -6.80 -5.16
C TRP A 18 1.00 -7.66 -5.01
N GLY A 19 0.00 -7.40 -5.83
CA GLY A 19 -1.27 -8.14 -5.83
C GLY A 19 -1.12 -9.64 -6.13
N ALA A 20 -0.03 -10.03 -6.79
CA ALA A 20 0.25 -11.43 -7.09
C ALA A 20 0.46 -12.29 -5.84
N TYR A 21 0.99 -11.75 -4.74
CA TYR A 21 1.31 -12.54 -3.55
C TYR A 21 0.73 -12.01 -2.24
N LEU A 22 0.48 -10.71 -2.11
CA LEU A 22 0.20 -10.09 -0.81
C LEU A 22 -0.92 -10.79 -0.04
N THR A 23 -2.03 -11.09 -0.69
CA THR A 23 -3.21 -11.67 -0.04
C THR A 23 -3.18 -13.19 0.06
N SER A 24 -2.43 -13.87 -0.79
CA SER A 24 -2.37 -15.34 -0.86
C SER A 24 -1.15 -15.95 -0.17
N MET A 25 -0.12 -15.16 0.14
CA MET A 25 1.11 -15.65 0.77
C MET A 25 0.83 -16.32 2.13
N GLY A 26 -0.14 -15.83 2.91
CA GLY A 26 -0.53 -16.45 4.17
C GLY A 26 -0.99 -17.90 3.99
N THR A 27 -1.82 -18.18 2.98
CA THR A 27 -2.29 -19.54 2.66
C THR A 27 -1.14 -20.44 2.21
N TYR A 28 -0.22 -19.91 1.41
CA TYR A 28 0.99 -20.64 1.05
C TYR A 28 1.83 -21.00 2.28
N LEU A 29 2.08 -20.06 3.17
CA LEU A 29 2.86 -20.29 4.40
C LEU A 29 2.20 -21.32 5.32
N MET A 30 0.86 -21.31 5.43
CA MET A 30 0.14 -22.35 6.17
C MET A 30 0.36 -23.72 5.55
N ASN A 31 0.28 -23.85 4.23
CA ASN A 31 0.43 -25.13 3.53
C ASN A 31 1.84 -25.75 3.68
N ILE A 32 2.87 -24.93 3.80
CA ILE A 32 4.25 -25.41 4.01
C ILE A 32 4.63 -25.55 5.48
N GLY A 33 3.67 -25.43 6.42
CA GLY A 33 3.90 -25.59 7.84
C GLY A 33 4.50 -24.37 8.56
N LEU A 34 4.56 -23.20 7.90
CA LEU A 34 5.04 -21.94 8.47
C LEU A 34 3.90 -21.00 8.89
N GLY A 35 2.76 -21.54 9.28
CA GLY A 35 1.59 -20.76 9.69
C GLY A 35 1.84 -19.84 10.90
N SER A 36 2.65 -20.29 11.89
CA SER A 36 3.06 -19.48 13.05
C SER A 36 3.92 -18.28 12.68
N GLU A 37 4.57 -18.31 11.51
CA GLU A 37 5.54 -17.31 11.07
C GLU A 37 4.93 -16.25 10.14
N ILE A 38 3.65 -16.37 9.77
CA ILE A 38 2.96 -15.44 8.86
C ILE A 38 3.15 -13.99 9.32
N GLY A 39 3.03 -13.74 10.63
CA GLY A 39 3.17 -12.40 11.20
C GLY A 39 4.51 -11.73 10.86
N TRP A 40 5.61 -12.48 10.81
CA TRP A 40 6.93 -11.94 10.48
C TRP A 40 7.02 -11.47 9.03
N PHE A 41 6.44 -12.21 8.08
CA PHE A 41 6.44 -11.84 6.66
C PHE A 41 5.67 -10.54 6.40
N TYR A 42 4.60 -10.28 7.15
CA TYR A 42 3.85 -9.03 7.03
C TYR A 42 4.45 -7.88 7.85
N ALA A 43 5.02 -8.18 9.03
CA ALA A 43 5.68 -7.17 9.85
C ALA A 43 6.93 -6.59 9.16
N VAL A 44 7.71 -7.41 8.45
CA VAL A 44 8.92 -6.95 7.76
C VAL A 44 8.61 -5.92 6.66
N GLN A 45 7.46 -6.00 5.99
CA GLN A 45 7.04 -4.99 5.03
C GLN A 45 6.92 -3.61 5.69
N GLY A 46 6.30 -3.54 6.88
CA GLY A 46 6.19 -2.31 7.66
C GLY A 46 7.55 -1.77 8.10
N ILE A 47 8.41 -2.65 8.65
CA ILE A 47 9.75 -2.28 9.12
C ILE A 47 10.59 -1.71 7.97
N VAL A 48 10.62 -2.40 6.85
CA VAL A 48 11.37 -1.99 5.66
C VAL A 48 10.84 -0.66 5.08
N SER A 49 9.53 -0.45 5.11
CA SER A 49 8.89 0.78 4.64
C SER A 49 9.27 2.03 5.43
N ILE A 50 9.78 1.88 6.66
CA ILE A 50 10.28 3.01 7.46
C ILE A 50 11.61 3.54 6.91
N PHE A 51 12.52 2.65 6.53
CA PHE A 51 13.91 3.01 6.22
C PHE A 51 14.19 3.09 4.72
N MET A 52 13.74 2.11 3.94
CA MET A 52 14.15 1.95 2.55
C MET A 52 13.67 3.06 1.60
N PRO A 53 12.43 3.61 1.71
CA PRO A 53 12.03 4.74 0.87
C PRO A 53 12.88 5.99 1.11
N ALA A 54 13.37 6.18 2.35
CA ALA A 54 14.27 7.28 2.68
C ALA A 54 15.61 7.14 1.99
N LEU A 55 16.21 5.95 2.08
CA LEU A 55 17.50 5.65 1.46
C LEU A 55 17.43 5.80 -0.07
N MET A 56 16.41 5.18 -0.67
CA MET A 56 16.22 5.23 -2.13
C MET A 56 15.86 6.64 -2.63
N GLY A 57 15.15 7.43 -1.81
CA GLY A 57 14.88 8.84 -2.13
C GLY A 57 16.17 9.67 -2.23
N ILE A 58 17.15 9.47 -1.33
CA ILE A 58 18.45 10.15 -1.42
C ILE A 58 19.21 9.74 -2.68
N ILE A 59 19.19 8.44 -3.01
CA ILE A 59 19.84 7.93 -4.21
C ILE A 59 19.19 8.52 -5.47
N ALA A 60 17.86 8.63 -5.48
CA ALA A 60 17.12 9.22 -6.60
C ALA A 60 17.37 10.72 -6.77
N ASP A 61 17.50 11.44 -5.66
CA ASP A 61 17.74 12.89 -5.68
C ASP A 61 19.16 13.22 -6.18
N ARG A 62 20.18 12.42 -5.79
CA ARG A 62 21.59 12.78 -5.99
C ARG A 62 22.30 12.03 -7.10
N TRP A 63 22.05 10.74 -7.26
CA TRP A 63 22.96 9.88 -8.04
C TRP A 63 22.29 9.21 -9.24
N ILE A 64 21.05 8.74 -9.09
CA ILE A 64 20.39 7.93 -10.10
C ILE A 64 19.00 8.50 -10.39
N GLN A 65 18.70 8.74 -11.62
CA GLN A 65 17.37 9.21 -12.06
C GLN A 65 16.26 8.31 -11.52
N ALA A 66 15.19 8.88 -10.96
CA ALA A 66 14.12 8.17 -10.27
C ALA A 66 13.52 7.01 -11.10
N GLN A 67 13.31 7.19 -12.42
CA GLN A 67 12.79 6.13 -13.27
C GLN A 67 13.76 4.96 -13.45
N ARG A 68 15.08 5.23 -13.47
CA ARG A 68 16.09 4.16 -13.54
C ARG A 68 16.21 3.42 -12.22
N LEU A 69 16.19 4.16 -11.11
CA LEU A 69 16.22 3.56 -9.78
C LEU A 69 14.99 2.70 -9.54
N LEU A 70 13.80 3.15 -9.97
CA LEU A 70 12.57 2.35 -9.98
C LEU A 70 12.79 1.01 -10.70
N GLY A 71 13.38 1.05 -11.90
CA GLY A 71 13.71 -0.16 -12.65
C GLY A 71 14.65 -1.09 -11.89
N PHE A 72 15.77 -0.59 -11.39
CA PHE A 72 16.72 -1.42 -10.65
C PHE A 72 16.12 -2.03 -9.39
N CYS A 73 15.30 -1.28 -8.66
CA CYS A 73 14.58 -1.81 -7.50
C CYS A 73 13.67 -2.98 -7.91
N HIS A 74 12.93 -2.86 -9.01
CA HIS A 74 12.10 -3.95 -9.53
C HIS A 74 12.93 -5.13 -10.04
N LEU A 75 14.07 -4.89 -10.67
CA LEU A 75 14.96 -5.97 -11.09
C LEU A 75 15.41 -6.82 -9.89
N PHE A 76 15.93 -6.17 -8.84
CA PHE A 76 16.38 -6.91 -7.65
C PHE A 76 15.21 -7.55 -6.90
N SER A 77 14.10 -6.85 -6.72
CA SER A 77 12.91 -7.43 -6.10
C SER A 77 12.43 -8.67 -6.85
N GLY A 78 12.31 -8.60 -8.18
CA GLY A 78 11.88 -9.71 -9.01
C GLY A 78 12.85 -10.90 -8.99
N LEU A 79 14.17 -10.64 -9.04
CA LEU A 79 15.19 -11.69 -8.96
C LEU A 79 15.10 -12.44 -7.63
N PHE A 80 14.97 -11.73 -6.50
CA PHE A 80 14.85 -12.39 -5.19
C PHE A 80 13.53 -13.13 -5.03
N MET A 81 12.42 -12.69 -5.66
CA MET A 81 11.17 -13.46 -5.74
C MET A 81 11.37 -14.75 -6.54
N PHE A 82 12.09 -14.72 -7.67
CA PHE A 82 12.42 -15.94 -8.40
C PHE A 82 13.31 -16.89 -7.60
N VAL A 83 14.31 -16.37 -6.90
CA VAL A 83 15.18 -17.19 -6.04
C VAL A 83 14.37 -17.81 -4.89
N ALA A 84 13.46 -17.06 -4.28
CA ALA A 84 12.56 -17.58 -3.25
C ALA A 84 11.63 -18.68 -3.80
N ALA A 85 11.06 -18.48 -5.00
CA ALA A 85 10.25 -19.48 -5.66
C ALA A 85 11.07 -20.75 -6.01
N TYR A 86 12.28 -20.59 -6.54
CA TYR A 86 13.17 -21.70 -6.86
C TYR A 86 13.59 -22.49 -5.61
N TYR A 87 13.95 -21.78 -4.53
CA TYR A 87 14.24 -22.40 -3.24
C TYR A 87 13.05 -23.22 -2.74
N ALA A 88 11.86 -22.64 -2.76
CA ALA A 88 10.64 -23.31 -2.32
C ALA A 88 10.32 -24.56 -3.19
N LEU A 89 10.58 -24.48 -4.48
CA LEU A 89 10.36 -25.57 -5.46
C LEU A 89 11.32 -26.74 -5.24
N THR A 90 12.57 -26.44 -4.89
CA THR A 90 13.62 -27.47 -4.69
C THR A 90 13.56 -28.13 -3.32
N GLN A 91 13.15 -27.42 -2.28
CA GLN A 91 13.14 -27.92 -0.90
C GLN A 91 11.80 -28.54 -0.47
N GLN A 92 10.70 -28.20 -1.15
CA GLN A 92 9.35 -28.71 -0.90
C GLN A 92 9.01 -28.95 0.59
N ALA A 93 9.23 -30.18 1.10
CA ALA A 93 8.91 -30.56 2.47
C ALA A 93 9.91 -30.05 3.53
N HIS A 94 11.04 -29.47 3.14
CA HIS A 94 12.12 -29.05 4.04
C HIS A 94 12.41 -27.54 3.96
N ILE A 95 11.39 -26.73 3.66
CA ILE A 95 11.54 -25.27 3.59
C ILE A 95 11.86 -24.72 4.97
N GLN A 96 13.05 -24.10 5.10
CA GLN A 96 13.47 -23.45 6.33
C GLN A 96 12.98 -22.00 6.35
N PHE A 97 12.32 -21.61 7.45
CA PHE A 97 11.84 -20.25 7.67
C PHE A 97 12.93 -19.19 7.40
N GLY A 98 14.13 -19.35 8.02
CA GLY A 98 15.19 -18.35 7.93
C GLY A 98 15.63 -18.04 6.50
N ILE A 99 15.71 -19.05 5.63
CA ILE A 99 16.15 -18.86 4.25
C ILE A 99 15.04 -18.18 3.45
N LEU A 100 13.81 -18.72 3.49
CA LEU A 100 12.67 -18.14 2.77
C LEU A 100 12.40 -16.71 3.21
N PHE A 101 12.42 -16.46 4.53
CA PHE A 101 12.20 -15.15 5.11
C PHE A 101 13.29 -14.14 4.69
N THR A 102 14.57 -14.55 4.65
CA THR A 102 15.66 -13.68 4.20
C THR A 102 15.50 -13.29 2.73
N LEU A 103 15.23 -14.25 1.87
CA LEU A 103 15.03 -14.00 0.43
C LEU A 103 13.84 -13.06 0.19
N TYR A 104 12.73 -13.31 0.89
CA TYR A 104 11.56 -12.46 0.85
C TYR A 104 11.86 -11.05 1.37
N THR A 105 12.56 -10.93 2.50
CA THR A 105 12.91 -9.63 3.11
C THR A 105 13.74 -8.78 2.16
N ILE A 106 14.72 -9.37 1.49
CA ILE A 106 15.53 -8.65 0.50
C ILE A 106 14.66 -8.19 -0.68
N SER A 107 13.80 -9.05 -1.19
CA SER A 107 12.87 -8.67 -2.25
C SER A 107 12.00 -7.48 -1.84
N VAL A 108 11.39 -7.54 -0.66
CA VAL A 108 10.53 -6.48 -0.12
C VAL A 108 11.31 -5.20 0.16
N ALA A 109 12.59 -5.31 0.60
CA ALA A 109 13.45 -4.15 0.83
C ALA A 109 13.67 -3.32 -0.45
N PHE A 110 13.74 -3.97 -1.59
CA PHE A 110 13.80 -3.29 -2.88
C PHE A 110 12.41 -2.88 -3.39
N TYR A 111 11.36 -3.63 -3.07
CA TYR A 111 10.00 -3.33 -3.54
C TYR A 111 9.37 -2.12 -2.83
N MET A 112 9.43 -2.03 -1.50
CA MET A 112 8.72 -0.98 -0.74
C MET A 112 9.05 0.46 -1.16
N PRO A 113 10.31 0.83 -1.48
CA PRO A 113 10.59 2.17 -1.97
C PRO A 113 10.03 2.46 -3.37
N THR A 114 9.72 1.44 -4.17
CA THR A 114 9.21 1.65 -5.53
C THR A 114 7.82 2.29 -5.54
N LEU A 115 7.03 2.07 -4.51
CA LEU A 115 5.76 2.75 -4.30
C LEU A 115 5.92 4.28 -4.25
N ALA A 116 6.98 4.80 -3.62
CA ALA A 116 7.29 6.24 -3.60
C ALA A 116 7.91 6.70 -4.92
N LEU A 117 8.81 5.90 -5.48
CA LEU A 117 9.50 6.23 -6.71
C LEU A 117 8.53 6.30 -7.90
N SER A 118 7.58 5.37 -8.02
CA SER A 118 6.59 5.37 -9.09
C SER A 118 5.71 6.62 -9.07
N ASN A 119 5.29 7.06 -7.87
CA ASN A 119 4.57 8.32 -7.72
C ASN A 119 5.45 9.52 -8.09
N SER A 120 6.71 9.55 -7.62
CA SER A 120 7.65 10.62 -7.95
C SER A 120 7.88 10.72 -9.45
N VAL A 121 8.07 9.60 -10.14
CA VAL A 121 8.20 9.54 -11.61
C VAL A 121 6.94 10.07 -12.29
N ALA A 122 5.76 9.68 -11.82
CA ALA A 122 4.51 10.14 -12.41
C ALA A 122 4.31 11.65 -12.24
N TYR A 123 4.54 12.19 -11.03
CA TYR A 123 4.44 13.62 -10.76
C TYR A 123 5.44 14.43 -11.58
N ASN A 124 6.71 14.02 -11.63
CA ASN A 124 7.74 14.70 -12.41
C ASN A 124 7.37 14.71 -13.91
N ALA A 125 6.92 13.59 -14.45
CA ALA A 125 6.52 13.48 -15.84
C ALA A 125 5.31 14.35 -16.19
N LEU A 126 4.29 14.41 -15.33
CA LEU A 126 3.12 15.25 -15.53
C LEU A 126 3.48 16.74 -15.45
N THR A 127 4.26 17.15 -14.44
CA THR A 127 4.71 18.53 -14.27
C THR A 127 5.53 19.00 -15.48
N LYS A 128 6.47 18.19 -15.95
CA LYS A 128 7.26 18.50 -17.17
C LYS A 128 6.40 18.63 -18.43
N ALA A 129 5.29 17.90 -18.50
CA ALA A 129 4.35 17.99 -19.59
C ALA A 129 3.36 19.17 -19.45
N GLY A 130 3.47 20.00 -18.41
CA GLY A 130 2.56 21.12 -18.15
C GLY A 130 1.14 20.66 -17.77
N MET A 131 0.98 19.43 -17.29
CA MET A 131 -0.30 18.86 -16.90
C MET A 131 -0.60 19.15 -15.42
N ASP A 132 -1.89 19.24 -15.09
CA ASP A 132 -2.35 19.40 -13.71
C ASP A 132 -2.26 18.08 -12.95
N THR A 133 -1.27 17.97 -12.06
CA THR A 133 -1.04 16.74 -11.28
C THR A 133 -2.24 16.37 -10.41
N VAL A 134 -3.01 17.35 -9.92
CA VAL A 134 -4.20 17.11 -9.08
C VAL A 134 -5.33 16.44 -9.86
N LYS A 135 -5.49 16.82 -11.14
CA LYS A 135 -6.55 16.25 -12.01
C LYS A 135 -6.10 15.00 -12.75
N ASP A 136 -4.82 14.97 -13.16
CA ASP A 136 -4.34 13.98 -14.12
C ASP A 136 -3.72 12.75 -13.45
N PHE A 137 -3.20 12.87 -12.21
CA PHE A 137 -2.61 11.75 -11.51
C PHE A 137 -3.63 10.73 -10.96
N PRO A 138 -4.76 11.13 -10.34
CA PRO A 138 -5.70 10.16 -9.77
C PRO A 138 -6.20 9.10 -10.77
N PRO A 139 -6.61 9.45 -12.00
CA PRO A 139 -6.98 8.43 -12.99
C PRO A 139 -5.85 7.46 -13.34
N ILE A 140 -4.60 7.94 -13.35
CA ILE A 140 -3.42 7.09 -13.59
C ILE A 140 -3.24 6.11 -12.42
N ARG A 141 -3.43 6.59 -11.20
CA ARG A 141 -3.25 5.79 -9.98
C ARG A 141 -4.29 4.67 -9.84
N VAL A 142 -5.52 4.87 -10.30
CA VAL A 142 -6.59 3.83 -10.31
C VAL A 142 -6.13 2.57 -11.07
N PHE A 143 -5.32 2.72 -12.12
CA PHE A 143 -4.77 1.56 -12.82
C PHE A 143 -3.88 0.69 -11.94
N GLY A 144 -3.28 1.24 -10.89
CA GLY A 144 -2.60 0.43 -9.87
C GLY A 144 -3.56 -0.53 -9.17
N THR A 145 -4.71 -0.05 -8.68
CA THR A 145 -5.72 -0.92 -8.07
C THR A 145 -6.23 -1.97 -9.04
N ILE A 146 -6.45 -1.59 -10.30
CA ILE A 146 -6.85 -2.55 -11.34
C ILE A 146 -5.77 -3.63 -11.51
N GLY A 147 -4.50 -3.24 -11.57
CA GLY A 147 -3.37 -4.17 -11.67
C GLY A 147 -3.30 -5.15 -10.50
N PHE A 148 -3.47 -4.62 -9.27
CA PHE A 148 -3.53 -5.42 -8.06
C PHE A 148 -4.65 -6.47 -8.12
N ILE A 149 -5.88 -6.06 -8.43
CA ILE A 149 -7.05 -6.94 -8.53
C ILE A 149 -6.86 -7.97 -9.64
N CYS A 150 -6.39 -7.55 -10.81
CA CYS A 150 -6.16 -8.48 -11.94
C CYS A 150 -5.19 -9.60 -11.55
N MET A 151 -4.11 -9.29 -10.82
CA MET A 151 -3.16 -10.32 -10.41
C MET A 151 -3.68 -11.19 -9.28
N MET A 152 -4.47 -10.64 -8.34
CA MET A 152 -5.20 -11.47 -7.37
C MET A 152 -6.08 -12.51 -8.08
N TRP A 153 -6.80 -12.10 -9.12
CA TRP A 153 -7.68 -13.00 -9.88
C TRP A 153 -6.90 -14.02 -10.70
N ILE A 154 -5.80 -13.61 -11.33
CA ILE A 154 -4.94 -14.55 -12.09
C ILE A 154 -4.36 -15.60 -11.15
N VAL A 155 -3.82 -15.23 -10.00
CA VAL A 155 -3.27 -16.16 -9.00
C VAL A 155 -4.34 -17.09 -8.46
N ASP A 156 -5.57 -16.59 -8.27
CA ASP A 156 -6.72 -17.37 -7.83
C ASP A 156 -7.12 -18.41 -8.89
N ILE A 157 -7.44 -17.95 -10.10
CA ILE A 157 -7.95 -18.79 -11.20
C ILE A 157 -6.94 -19.85 -11.62
N MET A 158 -5.63 -19.50 -11.59
CA MET A 158 -4.54 -20.43 -11.90
C MET A 158 -4.25 -21.42 -10.75
N GLY A 159 -4.93 -21.29 -9.60
CA GLY A 159 -4.71 -22.16 -8.45
C GLY A 159 -3.34 -21.96 -7.79
N PHE A 160 -2.76 -20.76 -7.88
CA PHE A 160 -1.43 -20.47 -7.35
C PHE A 160 -1.42 -19.98 -5.88
N GLN A 161 -2.59 -19.77 -5.28
CA GLN A 161 -2.70 -19.32 -3.89
C GLN A 161 -1.96 -20.24 -2.88
N PRO A 162 -2.07 -21.59 -2.99
CA PRO A 162 -1.46 -22.49 -2.02
C PRO A 162 0.01 -22.84 -2.33
N ASN A 163 0.63 -22.27 -3.35
CA ASN A 163 1.97 -22.68 -3.78
C ASN A 163 2.87 -21.47 -4.12
N GLN A 164 4.16 -21.73 -4.33
CA GLN A 164 5.20 -20.75 -4.61
C GLN A 164 5.06 -20.03 -5.97
N ASN A 165 4.17 -20.47 -6.85
CA ASN A 165 4.01 -19.88 -8.19
C ASN A 165 3.57 -18.41 -8.13
N GLN A 166 2.90 -17.98 -7.04
CA GLN A 166 2.57 -16.58 -6.80
C GLN A 166 3.83 -15.67 -6.78
N PHE A 167 4.97 -16.16 -6.27
CA PHE A 167 6.25 -15.43 -6.30
C PHE A 167 6.81 -15.34 -7.72
N ILE A 168 6.61 -16.38 -8.56
CA ILE A 168 7.00 -16.35 -9.97
C ILE A 168 6.20 -15.28 -10.70
N VAL A 169 4.88 -15.21 -10.49
CA VAL A 169 4.01 -14.20 -11.12
C VAL A 169 4.46 -12.78 -10.71
N SER A 170 4.73 -12.56 -9.41
CA SER A 170 5.25 -11.29 -8.90
C SER A 170 6.60 -10.92 -9.54
N GLY A 171 7.51 -11.89 -9.62
CA GLY A 171 8.82 -11.72 -10.27
C GLY A 171 8.70 -11.33 -11.73
N ILE A 172 7.80 -11.99 -12.50
CA ILE A 172 7.54 -11.68 -13.91
C ILE A 172 7.05 -10.23 -14.05
N CYS A 173 6.05 -9.80 -13.24
CA CYS A 173 5.55 -8.44 -13.27
C CYS A 173 6.66 -7.42 -12.97
N SER A 174 7.52 -7.71 -11.99
CA SER A 174 8.65 -6.86 -11.62
C SER A 174 9.68 -6.75 -12.74
N ILE A 175 10.04 -7.85 -13.40
CA ILE A 175 10.97 -7.83 -14.54
C ILE A 175 10.38 -7.11 -15.75
N ILE A 176 9.09 -7.28 -16.04
CA ILE A 176 8.41 -6.53 -17.10
C ILE A 176 8.48 -5.04 -16.78
N LEU A 177 8.22 -4.63 -15.53
CA LEU A 177 8.30 -3.23 -15.14
C LEU A 177 9.74 -2.70 -15.23
N PHE A 178 10.76 -3.48 -14.87
CA PHE A 178 12.14 -3.10 -15.06
C PHE A 178 12.41 -2.68 -16.50
N PHE A 179 12.08 -3.53 -17.48
CA PHE A 179 12.27 -3.19 -18.90
C PHE A 179 11.37 -2.01 -19.31
N TYR A 180 10.18 -1.92 -18.77
CA TYR A 180 9.25 -0.84 -19.07
C TYR A 180 9.76 0.53 -18.60
N THR A 181 10.53 0.60 -17.52
CA THR A 181 11.08 1.87 -17.01
C THR A 181 12.00 2.57 -17.99
N PHE A 182 12.66 1.85 -18.91
CA PHE A 182 13.45 2.46 -19.97
C PHE A 182 12.62 3.26 -21.00
N THR A 183 11.34 3.01 -21.05
CA THR A 183 10.41 3.77 -21.91
C THR A 183 9.88 5.03 -21.24
N LEU A 184 10.03 5.19 -19.92
CA LEU A 184 9.48 6.31 -19.16
C LEU A 184 10.26 7.61 -19.43
N PRO A 185 9.62 8.79 -19.23
CA PRO A 185 10.31 10.07 -19.34
C PRO A 185 11.45 10.17 -18.32
N LYS A 186 12.53 10.83 -18.72
CA LYS A 186 13.66 11.08 -17.82
C LYS A 186 13.27 12.06 -16.72
N CYS A 187 13.50 11.69 -15.47
CA CYS A 187 13.39 12.56 -14.32
C CYS A 187 14.72 13.26 -14.08
N ASP A 188 14.71 14.56 -13.77
CA ASP A 188 15.94 15.28 -13.46
C ASP A 188 16.33 14.97 -12.01
N THR A 189 17.63 14.80 -11.82
CA THR A 189 18.23 14.78 -10.49
C THR A 189 18.45 16.21 -10.03
N HIS A 190 17.90 16.59 -8.88
CA HIS A 190 18.11 17.91 -8.27
C HIS A 190 19.02 17.74 -7.08
N ASP A 191 20.27 18.13 -7.23
CA ASP A 191 21.19 18.24 -6.10
C ASP A 191 21.07 19.68 -5.56
N ASP A 192 20.14 19.88 -4.62
CA ASP A 192 19.91 21.19 -3.98
C ASP A 192 21.07 21.59 -3.03
N GLY A 193 22.16 20.82 -2.98
CA GLY A 193 23.33 21.13 -2.15
C GLY A 193 23.08 21.16 -0.63
N GLU A 194 21.84 21.08 -0.20
CA GLU A 194 21.49 21.08 1.23
C GLU A 194 21.85 19.75 1.89
N LYS A 195 22.75 19.82 2.87
CA LYS A 195 23.08 18.69 3.75
C LYS A 195 21.89 18.44 4.67
N LYS A 196 20.90 17.64 4.21
CA LYS A 196 19.83 17.16 5.10
C LYS A 196 20.44 16.37 6.24
N SER A 197 20.09 16.71 7.49
CA SER A 197 20.52 15.94 8.66
C SER A 197 19.98 14.50 8.57
N VAL A 198 20.71 13.53 9.11
CA VAL A 198 20.25 12.12 9.22
C VAL A 198 18.86 12.06 9.89
N MET A 199 18.61 12.90 10.88
CA MET A 199 17.29 13.01 11.52
C MET A 199 16.18 13.51 10.58
N ASP A 200 16.52 14.38 9.62
CA ASP A 200 15.57 14.84 8.61
C ASP A 200 15.32 13.81 7.52
N ILE A 201 16.37 13.07 7.18
CA ILE A 201 16.33 11.99 6.18
C ILE A 201 15.38 10.87 6.62
N PHE A 202 15.53 10.41 7.85
CA PHE A 202 14.69 9.33 8.42
C PHE A 202 13.37 9.84 9.01
N GLY A 203 13.09 11.14 8.95
CA GLY A 203 11.86 11.71 9.50
C GLY A 203 11.74 11.59 11.03
N LEU A 204 12.86 11.36 11.73
CA LEU A 204 12.87 11.16 13.18
C LEU A 204 12.33 12.37 13.96
N ARG A 205 12.35 13.56 13.35
CA ARG A 205 11.69 14.74 13.93
C ARG A 205 10.18 14.56 14.09
N ALA A 206 9.54 13.67 13.33
CA ALA A 206 8.11 13.38 13.51
C ALA A 206 7.81 12.82 14.92
N PHE A 207 8.77 12.15 15.56
CA PHE A 207 8.61 11.69 16.96
C PHE A 207 8.41 12.85 17.95
N ALA A 208 8.86 14.06 17.63
CA ALA A 208 8.57 15.22 18.48
C ALA A 208 7.07 15.57 18.54
N LEU A 209 6.27 15.14 17.56
CA LEU A 209 4.82 15.30 17.56
C LEU A 209 4.13 14.48 18.67
N PHE A 210 4.75 13.41 19.14
CA PHE A 210 4.24 12.63 20.28
C PHE A 210 4.18 13.44 21.59
N ARG A 211 4.89 14.57 21.69
CA ARG A 211 4.76 15.49 22.83
C ARG A 211 3.40 16.17 22.90
N LYS A 212 2.69 16.30 21.78
CA LYS A 212 1.33 16.85 21.75
C LYS A 212 0.32 15.72 21.98
N LYS A 213 -0.45 15.75 23.06
CA LYS A 213 -1.42 14.70 23.45
C LYS A 213 -2.34 14.28 22.30
N LYS A 214 -2.88 15.24 21.51
CA LYS A 214 -3.76 14.93 20.37
C LYS A 214 -3.04 14.11 19.30
N MET A 215 -1.80 14.49 18.98
CA MET A 215 -0.99 13.78 17.97
C MET A 215 -0.54 12.41 18.47
N ALA A 216 -0.16 12.30 19.75
CA ALA A 216 0.20 11.02 20.34
C ALA A 216 -0.97 10.02 20.26
N ILE A 217 -2.17 10.43 20.63
CA ILE A 217 -3.39 9.62 20.53
C ILE A 217 -3.63 9.22 19.06
N PHE A 218 -3.55 10.16 18.13
CA PHE A 218 -3.73 9.90 16.71
C PHE A 218 -2.73 8.86 16.20
N PHE A 219 -1.43 8.99 16.52
CA PHE A 219 -0.41 8.03 16.10
C PHE A 219 -0.61 6.64 16.70
N ILE A 220 -1.03 6.54 17.98
CA ILE A 220 -1.34 5.25 18.61
C ILE A 220 -2.47 4.54 17.85
N PHE A 221 -3.55 5.26 17.55
CA PHE A 221 -4.66 4.67 16.79
C PHE A 221 -4.23 4.32 15.36
N SER A 222 -3.43 5.14 14.70
CA SER A 222 -2.88 4.83 13.37
C SER A 222 -2.04 3.56 13.38
N MET A 223 -1.22 3.36 14.41
CA MET A 223 -0.44 2.12 14.58
C MET A 223 -1.35 0.90 14.78
N LEU A 224 -2.37 1.00 15.63
CA LEU A 224 -3.31 -0.09 15.86
C LEU A 224 -4.09 -0.47 14.59
N LEU A 225 -4.48 0.53 13.80
CA LEU A 225 -5.15 0.29 12.52
C LEU A 225 -4.20 -0.30 11.48
N GLY A 226 -2.93 0.12 11.46
CA GLY A 226 -1.90 -0.50 10.64
C GLY A 226 -1.71 -1.99 10.96
N VAL A 227 -1.70 -2.34 12.25
CA VAL A 227 -1.68 -3.76 12.70
C VAL A 227 -2.94 -4.50 12.21
N SER A 228 -4.12 -3.90 12.35
CA SER A 228 -5.39 -4.47 11.87
C SER A 228 -5.38 -4.73 10.36
N LEU A 229 -4.80 -3.81 9.59
CA LEU A 229 -4.62 -3.96 8.15
C LEU A 229 -3.71 -5.15 7.82
N GLN A 230 -2.57 -5.28 8.48
CA GLN A 230 -1.62 -6.36 8.23
C GLN A 230 -2.17 -7.73 8.67
N ILE A 231 -2.95 -7.78 9.76
CA ILE A 231 -3.70 -8.98 10.14
C ILE A 231 -4.65 -9.38 9.00
N THR A 232 -5.39 -8.42 8.44
CA THR A 232 -6.28 -8.70 7.32
C THR A 232 -5.52 -9.23 6.11
N ASN A 233 -4.43 -8.58 5.71
CA ASN A 233 -3.64 -8.97 4.54
C ASN A 233 -3.04 -10.37 4.72
N GLY A 234 -2.58 -10.71 5.94
CA GLY A 234 -1.92 -11.98 6.21
C GLY A 234 -2.84 -13.15 6.48
N PHE A 235 -3.99 -12.90 7.10
CA PHE A 235 -4.82 -13.96 7.65
C PHE A 235 -6.23 -14.07 7.02
N ALA A 236 -6.70 -13.10 6.23
CA ALA A 236 -8.02 -13.20 5.64
C ALA A 236 -8.15 -14.37 4.65
N ASN A 237 -7.18 -14.55 3.76
CA ASN A 237 -7.18 -15.65 2.82
C ASN A 237 -7.00 -17.01 3.52
N PRO A 238 -5.99 -17.21 4.40
CA PRO A 238 -5.87 -18.43 5.21
C PRO A 238 -7.14 -18.77 5.99
N PHE A 239 -7.79 -17.78 6.59
CA PHE A 239 -9.02 -17.98 7.34
C PHE A 239 -10.16 -18.49 6.45
N ILE A 240 -10.38 -17.89 5.28
CA ILE A 240 -11.42 -18.34 4.36
C ILE A 240 -11.10 -19.74 3.84
N THR A 241 -9.84 -20.00 3.47
CA THR A 241 -9.43 -21.29 2.90
C THR A 241 -9.38 -22.41 3.93
N SER A 242 -9.26 -22.12 5.23
CA SER A 242 -9.30 -23.13 6.31
C SER A 242 -10.65 -23.86 6.40
N PHE A 243 -11.73 -23.26 5.92
CA PHE A 243 -13.03 -23.93 5.83
C PHE A 243 -13.04 -25.11 4.85
N LYS A 244 -11.99 -25.29 4.05
CA LYS A 244 -11.85 -26.45 3.14
C LYS A 244 -11.82 -27.77 3.88
N ASP A 245 -11.38 -27.78 5.13
CA ASP A 245 -11.32 -28.96 5.98
C ASP A 245 -12.71 -29.42 6.45
N ILE A 246 -13.73 -28.59 6.28
CA ILE A 246 -15.13 -28.89 6.62
C ILE A 246 -15.84 -29.37 5.33
N PRO A 247 -16.31 -30.64 5.26
CA PRO A 247 -16.90 -31.19 4.04
C PRO A 247 -18.06 -30.39 3.45
N GLU A 248 -18.85 -29.74 4.32
CA GLU A 248 -19.97 -28.89 3.92
C GLU A 248 -19.51 -27.66 3.12
N TYR A 249 -18.33 -27.12 3.41
CA TYR A 249 -17.83 -25.85 2.82
C TYR A 249 -16.74 -26.05 1.78
N ALA A 250 -16.16 -27.25 1.68
CA ALA A 250 -14.99 -27.54 0.84
C ALA A 250 -15.15 -27.13 -0.62
N ASN A 251 -16.36 -27.23 -1.16
CA ASN A 251 -16.67 -26.92 -2.56
C ASN A 251 -17.35 -25.56 -2.76
N THR A 252 -17.40 -24.72 -1.74
CA THR A 252 -18.01 -23.39 -1.86
C THR A 252 -17.13 -22.43 -2.66
N PHE A 253 -17.76 -21.47 -3.36
CA PHE A 253 -17.04 -20.45 -4.12
C PHE A 253 -16.04 -19.68 -3.26
N GLY A 254 -16.41 -19.26 -2.04
CA GLY A 254 -15.57 -18.50 -1.15
C GLY A 254 -14.26 -19.19 -0.79
N VAL A 255 -14.31 -20.51 -0.54
CA VAL A 255 -13.15 -21.33 -0.20
C VAL A 255 -12.23 -21.53 -1.41
N ASN A 256 -12.78 -21.81 -2.57
CA ASN A 256 -12.00 -22.08 -3.77
C ASN A 256 -11.44 -20.79 -4.39
N HIS A 257 -12.15 -19.66 -4.24
CA HIS A 257 -11.81 -18.36 -4.82
C HIS A 257 -11.70 -17.25 -3.78
N ALA A 258 -10.90 -17.51 -2.74
CA ALA A 258 -10.76 -16.57 -1.61
C ALA A 258 -10.18 -15.20 -2.06
N ASN A 259 -9.24 -15.16 -3.00
CA ASN A 259 -8.70 -13.90 -3.52
C ASN A 259 -9.73 -13.08 -4.29
N ILE A 260 -10.61 -13.74 -5.07
CA ILE A 260 -11.70 -13.04 -5.77
C ILE A 260 -12.63 -12.41 -4.74
N LEU A 261 -12.99 -13.13 -3.68
CA LEU A 261 -13.82 -12.60 -2.60
C LEU A 261 -13.13 -11.42 -1.90
N ILE A 262 -11.85 -11.54 -1.55
CA ILE A 262 -11.06 -10.49 -0.89
C ILE A 262 -10.91 -9.26 -1.80
N SER A 263 -10.86 -9.42 -3.12
CA SER A 263 -10.71 -8.31 -4.07
C SER A 263 -11.89 -7.31 -4.00
N LEU A 264 -13.05 -7.71 -3.49
CA LEU A 264 -14.16 -6.80 -3.20
C LEU A 264 -13.76 -5.69 -2.23
N SER A 265 -12.77 -5.93 -1.35
CA SER A 265 -12.24 -4.90 -0.46
C SER A 265 -11.58 -3.77 -1.25
N GLN A 266 -10.81 -4.10 -2.28
CA GLN A 266 -10.12 -3.13 -3.13
C GLN A 266 -11.10 -2.32 -4.01
N ILE A 267 -12.15 -2.98 -4.47
CA ILE A 267 -13.23 -2.32 -5.21
C ILE A 267 -13.96 -1.35 -4.27
N SER A 268 -14.31 -1.80 -3.07
CA SER A 268 -14.96 -0.97 -2.06
C SER A 268 -14.11 0.25 -1.68
N GLU A 269 -12.80 0.06 -1.47
CA GLU A 269 -11.84 1.14 -1.21
C GLU A 269 -11.92 2.21 -2.30
N THR A 270 -11.84 1.82 -3.58
CA THR A 270 -11.94 2.75 -4.70
C THR A 270 -13.26 3.53 -4.70
N CYS A 271 -14.38 2.90 -4.35
CA CYS A 271 -15.67 3.56 -4.26
C CYS A 271 -15.79 4.48 -3.04
N CYS A 272 -15.25 4.06 -1.89
CA CYS A 272 -15.33 4.81 -0.64
C CYS A 272 -14.55 6.11 -0.69
N ILE A 273 -13.43 6.16 -1.40
CA ILE A 273 -12.66 7.39 -1.62
C ILE A 273 -13.55 8.52 -2.17
N LEU A 274 -14.45 8.20 -3.09
CA LEU A 274 -15.36 9.19 -3.70
C LEU A 274 -16.38 9.75 -2.69
N LEU A 275 -16.71 9.00 -1.64
CA LEU A 275 -17.69 9.38 -0.63
C LEU A 275 -17.12 10.28 0.48
N ILE A 276 -15.80 10.25 0.67
CA ILE A 276 -15.14 10.94 1.79
C ILE A 276 -15.42 12.44 1.84
N PRO A 277 -15.30 13.21 0.74
CA PRO A 277 -15.56 14.65 0.79
C PRO A 277 -16.97 14.97 1.31
N PHE A 278 -17.95 14.14 0.97
CA PHE A 278 -19.32 14.28 1.47
C PHE A 278 -19.40 14.04 2.98
N PHE A 279 -18.79 12.95 3.47
CA PHE A 279 -18.82 12.61 4.89
C PHE A 279 -18.02 13.60 5.74
N MET A 280 -16.85 14.03 5.28
CA MET A 280 -16.03 15.02 5.99
C MET A 280 -16.74 16.37 6.10
N LYS A 281 -17.41 16.82 5.04
CA LYS A 281 -18.17 18.07 5.05
C LYS A 281 -19.40 18.03 5.98
N ARG A 282 -20.06 16.86 6.08
CA ARG A 282 -21.30 16.70 6.85
C ARG A 282 -21.06 16.40 8.32
N TYR A 283 -20.08 15.53 8.63
CA TYR A 283 -19.88 14.99 9.98
C TYR A 283 -18.61 15.49 10.65
N GLY A 284 -17.72 16.12 9.91
CA GLY A 284 -16.42 16.59 10.40
C GLY A 284 -15.42 15.48 10.64
N ILE A 285 -14.14 15.85 10.75
CA ILE A 285 -12.98 14.94 10.82
C ILE A 285 -13.12 13.93 11.97
N LYS A 286 -13.48 14.40 13.17
CA LYS A 286 -13.57 13.53 14.37
C LYS A 286 -14.56 12.38 14.19
N ASN A 287 -15.77 12.71 13.72
CA ASN A 287 -16.82 11.70 13.58
C ASN A 287 -16.51 10.71 12.43
N VAL A 288 -15.89 11.19 11.35
CA VAL A 288 -15.44 10.33 10.25
C VAL A 288 -14.38 9.34 10.73
N MET A 289 -13.41 9.76 11.55
CA MET A 289 -12.44 8.85 12.17
C MET A 289 -13.10 7.82 13.11
N LEU A 290 -14.09 8.24 13.91
CA LEU A 290 -14.82 7.31 14.78
C LEU A 290 -15.63 6.28 13.97
N ILE A 291 -16.26 6.71 12.87
CA ILE A 291 -16.95 5.80 11.94
C ILE A 291 -15.97 4.79 11.36
N ALA A 292 -14.79 5.22 10.94
CA ALA A 292 -13.75 4.31 10.45
C ALA A 292 -13.30 3.27 11.48
N MET A 293 -13.08 3.71 12.72
CA MET A 293 -12.73 2.79 13.81
C MET A 293 -13.85 1.78 14.11
N LEU A 294 -15.10 2.24 14.13
CA LEU A 294 -16.25 1.35 14.30
C LEU A 294 -16.40 0.38 13.13
N ALA A 295 -16.13 0.83 11.90
CA ALA A 295 -16.14 -0.01 10.72
C ALA A 295 -15.10 -1.15 10.81
N TRP A 296 -13.91 -0.93 11.41
CA TRP A 296 -12.95 -2.01 11.70
C TRP A 296 -13.51 -3.06 12.67
N VAL A 297 -14.21 -2.64 13.71
CA VAL A 297 -14.88 -3.57 14.66
C VAL A 297 -15.94 -4.41 13.92
N PHE A 298 -16.78 -3.77 13.12
CA PHE A 298 -17.78 -4.47 12.29
C PHE A 298 -17.13 -5.44 11.30
N ARG A 299 -16.05 -5.02 10.65
CA ARG A 299 -15.33 -5.87 9.70
C ARG A 299 -14.89 -7.18 10.34
N PHE A 300 -14.18 -7.11 11.47
CA PHE A 300 -13.71 -8.31 12.16
C PHE A 300 -14.87 -9.12 12.76
N GLY A 301 -15.91 -8.46 13.27
CA GLY A 301 -17.11 -9.15 13.74
C GLY A 301 -17.79 -9.95 12.63
N LEU A 302 -18.04 -9.33 11.48
CA LEU A 302 -18.62 -10.00 10.31
C LEU A 302 -17.75 -11.15 9.79
N PHE A 303 -16.43 -10.99 9.86
CA PHE A 303 -15.49 -12.05 9.50
C PHE A 303 -15.57 -13.22 10.49
N GLY A 304 -15.62 -12.95 11.80
CA GLY A 304 -15.65 -13.97 12.84
C GLY A 304 -16.96 -14.77 12.89
N PHE A 305 -18.09 -14.16 12.53
CA PHE A 305 -19.40 -14.83 12.49
C PHE A 305 -19.78 -15.39 11.12
N GLY A 306 -19.05 -14.98 10.06
CA GLY A 306 -19.28 -15.42 8.69
C GLY A 306 -18.84 -16.86 8.45
N ASN A 307 -19.43 -17.49 7.44
CA ASN A 307 -18.97 -18.75 6.88
C ASN A 307 -19.10 -18.73 5.36
N PRO A 308 -18.39 -19.59 4.62
CA PRO A 308 -18.41 -19.57 3.16
C PRO A 308 -19.66 -20.20 2.54
N GLY A 309 -20.57 -20.74 3.35
CA GLY A 309 -21.89 -21.27 2.92
C GLY A 309 -22.98 -20.22 2.97
N THR A 310 -24.00 -20.44 3.81
CA THR A 310 -25.13 -19.54 3.98
C THR A 310 -24.75 -18.17 4.55
N GLY A 311 -23.63 -18.07 5.26
CA GLY A 311 -23.09 -16.86 5.86
C GLY A 311 -22.11 -16.08 4.98
N VAL A 312 -21.92 -16.44 3.70
CA VAL A 312 -20.98 -15.77 2.78
C VAL A 312 -21.27 -14.27 2.64
N TRP A 313 -22.52 -13.86 2.78
CA TRP A 313 -22.91 -12.45 2.74
C TRP A 313 -22.23 -11.62 3.84
N MET A 314 -21.89 -12.23 4.99
CA MET A 314 -21.13 -11.55 6.05
C MET A 314 -19.70 -11.27 5.60
N PHE A 315 -19.05 -12.20 4.89
CA PHE A 315 -17.75 -11.96 4.28
C PHE A 315 -17.82 -10.83 3.25
N VAL A 316 -18.81 -10.88 2.34
CA VAL A 316 -19.02 -9.83 1.34
C VAL A 316 -19.22 -8.48 2.00
N LEU A 317 -20.08 -8.40 3.01
CA LEU A 317 -20.33 -7.16 3.74
C LEU A 317 -19.09 -6.67 4.48
N SER A 318 -18.31 -7.57 5.07
CA SER A 318 -17.01 -7.27 5.69
C SER A 318 -16.04 -6.64 4.68
N MET A 319 -15.99 -7.18 3.44
CA MET A 319 -15.15 -6.62 2.36
C MET A 319 -15.62 -5.23 1.93
N ILE A 320 -16.93 -5.00 1.88
CA ILE A 320 -17.49 -3.68 1.56
C ILE A 320 -17.18 -2.67 2.67
N VAL A 321 -17.33 -3.06 3.93
CA VAL A 321 -17.05 -2.20 5.10
C VAL A 321 -15.56 -1.82 5.17
N TYR A 322 -14.68 -2.61 4.57
CA TYR A 322 -13.24 -2.32 4.54
C TYR A 322 -12.92 -0.95 3.93
N GLY A 323 -13.54 -0.58 2.82
CA GLY A 323 -13.29 0.73 2.20
C GLY A 323 -13.58 1.88 3.16
N VAL A 324 -14.70 1.81 3.91
CA VAL A 324 -15.03 2.81 4.93
C VAL A 324 -14.00 2.77 6.07
N ALA A 325 -13.62 1.57 6.54
CA ALA A 325 -12.72 1.39 7.66
C ALA A 325 -11.33 1.96 7.37
N PHE A 326 -10.82 1.73 6.17
CA PHE A 326 -9.48 2.10 5.76
C PHE A 326 -9.38 3.56 5.31
N ASP A 327 -10.17 3.95 4.31
CA ASP A 327 -10.03 5.26 3.69
C ASP A 327 -10.48 6.41 4.58
N PHE A 328 -11.58 6.25 5.32
CA PHE A 328 -12.10 7.31 6.17
C PHE A 328 -11.10 7.68 7.27
N PHE A 329 -10.36 6.70 7.79
CA PHE A 329 -9.33 6.98 8.78
C PHE A 329 -8.10 7.65 8.15
N ASN A 330 -7.60 7.11 7.05
CA ASN A 330 -6.40 7.63 6.39
C ASN A 330 -6.59 9.10 5.98
N ILE A 331 -7.71 9.42 5.34
CA ILE A 331 -7.97 10.79 4.87
C ILE A 331 -8.19 11.76 6.00
N SER A 332 -8.98 11.37 6.98
CA SER A 332 -9.20 12.23 8.15
C SER A 332 -7.90 12.46 8.92
N GLY A 333 -7.03 11.45 8.98
CA GLY A 333 -5.71 11.55 9.58
C GLY A 333 -4.82 12.60 8.92
N PHE A 334 -4.86 12.66 7.59
CA PHE A 334 -4.19 13.71 6.82
C PHE A 334 -4.67 15.09 7.17
N ALA A 335 -5.98 15.26 7.24
CA ALA A 335 -6.57 16.54 7.58
C ALA A 335 -6.16 16.98 9.00
N VAL A 336 -6.05 16.06 9.96
CA VAL A 336 -5.54 16.34 11.32
C VAL A 336 -4.09 16.80 11.28
N CYS A 337 -3.22 16.09 10.58
CA CYS A 337 -1.81 16.46 10.44
C CYS A 337 -1.65 17.84 9.79
N ARG A 338 -2.47 18.16 8.79
CA ARG A 338 -2.43 19.46 8.11
C ARG A 338 -2.93 20.61 8.98
N SER A 339 -3.96 20.41 9.79
CA SER A 339 -4.50 21.45 10.69
C SER A 339 -3.49 21.85 11.76
N ASP A 340 -2.75 20.89 12.29
CA ASP A 340 -1.73 21.13 13.31
C ASP A 340 -0.46 21.80 12.73
N TYR A 341 -0.19 21.60 11.43
CA TYR A 341 0.88 22.28 10.71
C TYR A 341 0.65 23.79 10.55
N LYS A 342 -0.59 24.23 10.28
CA LYS A 342 -0.95 25.66 10.19
C LYS A 342 -0.79 26.40 11.52
N SER A 343 -0.71 25.70 12.65
CA SER A 343 -0.58 26.31 13.99
C SER A 343 0.86 26.61 14.45
N GLY A 344 1.82 26.71 13.53
CA GLY A 344 3.11 27.35 13.80
C GLY A 344 4.30 26.47 14.13
N THR A 345 4.27 25.18 13.89
CA THR A 345 5.45 24.31 13.97
C THR A 345 5.76 23.71 12.59
N SER A 346 6.83 24.21 11.98
CA SER A 346 7.36 23.71 10.70
C SER A 346 7.85 22.26 10.84
N PHE A 347 6.96 21.29 10.64
CA PHE A 347 7.32 19.87 10.66
C PHE A 347 6.82 19.17 9.42
N LYS A 348 7.74 18.51 8.72
CA LYS A 348 7.41 17.54 7.65
C LYS A 348 6.72 16.33 8.30
N CYS A 349 5.40 16.41 8.47
CA CYS A 349 4.56 15.33 9.00
C CYS A 349 4.44 14.15 8.03
N THR A 350 5.42 13.95 7.17
CA THR A 350 5.23 13.22 5.93
C THR A 350 5.72 11.77 5.95
N ARG A 351 6.32 11.28 7.01
CA ARG A 351 7.03 9.99 6.89
C ARG A 351 6.70 8.89 7.90
N SER A 352 6.03 9.17 8.99
CA SER A 352 5.76 8.17 10.03
C SER A 352 4.37 7.50 9.94
N VAL A 353 3.48 8.02 9.09
CA VAL A 353 2.17 7.41 8.76
C VAL A 353 2.26 6.63 7.43
N TYR A 354 3.45 6.41 6.94
CA TYR A 354 3.83 6.19 5.55
C TYR A 354 3.77 4.78 5.01
N VAL A 355 3.11 3.85 5.62
CA VAL A 355 2.95 2.55 4.93
C VAL A 355 1.85 2.59 3.87
N ASP A 356 0.89 3.53 3.98
CA ASP A 356 -0.22 3.62 3.02
C ASP A 356 -0.54 5.03 2.49
N ASP A 357 0.28 6.02 2.82
CA ASP A 357 0.02 7.43 2.53
C ASP A 357 0.22 7.83 1.06
N GLN A 358 0.76 6.95 0.26
CA GLN A 358 1.00 7.24 -1.16
C GLN A 358 -0.27 7.30 -2.00
N TRP A 359 -1.36 6.72 -1.52
CA TRP A 359 -2.68 6.82 -2.13
C TRP A 359 -3.21 8.25 -2.15
N TYR A 360 -2.82 9.03 -1.15
CA TYR A 360 -3.43 10.34 -0.85
C TYR A 360 -2.78 11.53 -1.49
N ARG A 361 -1.52 11.47 -1.86
CA ARG A 361 -0.85 12.58 -2.55
C ARG A 361 -1.44 12.91 -3.92
N GLY A 362 -2.18 11.99 -4.50
CA GLY A 362 -2.89 12.21 -5.75
C GLY A 362 -4.20 12.98 -5.61
N TYR A 363 -4.80 13.00 -4.41
CA TYR A 363 -6.09 13.66 -4.18
C TYR A 363 -6.01 15.01 -3.47
N SER A 364 -4.95 15.27 -2.74
CA SER A 364 -4.67 16.56 -2.14
C SER A 364 -3.38 17.10 -2.76
N GLY A 365 -3.51 17.83 -3.85
CA GLY A 365 -2.42 18.59 -4.42
C GLY A 365 -1.67 19.34 -3.34
N ASP A 366 -0.33 19.29 -3.43
CA ASP A 366 0.61 20.04 -2.63
C ASP A 366 0.82 19.63 -1.18
N VAL A 367 1.68 18.66 -0.94
CA VAL A 367 2.63 18.71 0.16
C VAL A 367 3.98 18.09 -0.25
N ILE A 368 4.61 18.67 -1.25
CA ILE A 368 6.07 18.73 -1.30
C ILE A 368 6.43 20.14 -0.84
N CYS A 369 6.61 20.35 0.44
CA CYS A 369 7.34 21.49 0.92
C CYS A 369 8.83 21.12 0.95
N SER A 370 9.50 21.17 -0.18
CA SER A 370 10.84 21.69 -0.26
C SER A 370 10.73 23.20 -0.01
N GLY A 371 11.52 23.75 0.94
CA GLY A 371 11.48 25.13 1.35
C GLY A 371 11.39 26.10 0.16
N HIS A 372 10.49 27.05 0.24
CA HIS A 372 9.99 28.01 -0.73
C HIS A 372 8.79 27.48 -1.50
N CYS A 373 7.62 27.58 -0.87
CA CYS A 373 6.36 27.60 -1.58
C CYS A 373 5.51 28.71 -1.00
N GLU A 374 5.42 29.80 -1.74
CA GLU A 374 4.27 30.68 -1.73
C GLU A 374 3.05 29.83 -2.16
N CYS A 375 2.08 29.65 -1.27
CA CYS A 375 0.81 29.05 -1.58
C CYS A 375 -0.01 29.96 -2.48
N PRO A 376 -0.40 29.57 -3.71
CA PRO A 376 -1.32 30.37 -4.54
C PRO A 376 -2.81 30.18 -4.16
N TYR A 377 -3.12 29.71 -2.99
CA TYR A 377 -4.50 29.66 -2.47
C TYR A 377 -4.61 30.40 -1.14
N SER A 378 -4.45 31.73 -1.21
CA SER A 378 -5.13 32.64 -0.31
C SER A 378 -6.54 32.85 -0.88
N ASN A 379 -7.54 32.26 -0.24
CA ASN A 379 -8.83 32.94 -0.03
C ASN A 379 -9.77 32.01 0.73
N ASP A 380 -9.88 32.27 2.06
CA ASP A 380 -11.11 32.70 2.72
C ASP A 380 -12.37 31.97 2.26
N LYS A 381 -12.57 30.72 2.74
CA LYS A 381 -13.92 30.14 2.91
C LYS A 381 -13.94 28.85 3.75
N TRP A 382 -13.06 28.69 4.71
CA TRP A 382 -13.11 27.55 5.64
C TRP A 382 -13.21 27.92 7.11
N ASP A 383 -13.61 29.19 7.41
CA ASP A 383 -13.86 29.65 8.78
C ASP A 383 -15.31 29.34 9.20
N GLY A 384 -15.64 28.08 9.30
CA GLY A 384 -17.00 27.70 9.68
C GLY A 384 -17.23 26.25 10.05
N CYS A 385 -16.23 25.53 10.52
CA CYS A 385 -16.44 24.18 11.07
C CYS A 385 -15.55 23.98 12.31
N TYR A 386 -16.04 24.48 13.45
CA TYR A 386 -15.68 24.01 14.79
C TYR A 386 -16.68 22.95 15.24
#